data_748570f21a4c487f1f6fce6e6d7078ec
#
_entry.id   748570f21a4c487f1f6fce6e6d7078ec
#
_cell.length_a   1.000
_cell.length_b   1.000
_cell.length_c   1.000
_cell.angle_alpha   90.00
_cell.angle_beta   90.00
_cell.angle_gamma   90.00
#
_symmetry.space_group_name_H-M   'P 1'
#
loop_
_entity.id
_entity.type
_entity.pdbx_description
1 polymer ?
#
loop_
_entity_poly.entity_id
_entity_poly.type
_entity_poly.pdbx_seq_one_letter_code
_entity_poly.pdbx_strand_id
1 'polypeptide(L)'
;MSASNGEPIVSGQQRDLMIQAATLAVIVVMIFNGGVAIAGPNQPSADYIMPGCRDAASLITFSNIGESEEEVARLNFCQGIVAGLSFMGQPYGICVPAGTTSQQATSIVVQYIDGQPARIDEDFGSFAAEALRANWPCSLAAGAREPLPVALH
;
A
#
# COMPACT_ATOMS: atom_id res chain seq x y z
N MET A 1 -11.56 72.00 -21.10
CA MET A 1 -10.61 71.41 -20.17
C MET A 1 -10.89 69.92 -20.23
N SER A 2 -10.17 69.18 -21.09
CA SER A 2 -10.32 67.75 -21.22
C SER A 2 -9.20 67.08 -20.45
N ALA A 3 -9.55 66.26 -19.40
CA ALA A 3 -8.61 65.46 -18.64
C ALA A 3 -8.35 64.15 -19.43
N SER A 4 -7.11 64.00 -19.92
CA SER A 4 -6.62 62.76 -20.52
C SER A 4 -6.30 61.78 -19.41
N ASN A 5 -7.09 60.71 -19.29
CA ASN A 5 -6.79 59.56 -18.45
C ASN A 5 -5.69 58.77 -19.13
N GLY A 6 -4.46 58.93 -18.66
CA GLY A 6 -3.32 58.07 -19.06
C GLY A 6 -3.43 56.69 -18.41
N GLU A 7 -3.91 55.71 -19.17
CA GLU A 7 -3.78 54.31 -18.76
C GLU A 7 -2.31 53.88 -18.83
N PRO A 8 -1.79 53.22 -17.82
CA PRO A 8 -0.41 52.72 -17.85
C PRO A 8 -0.31 51.60 -18.89
N ILE A 9 0.50 51.84 -19.93
CA ILE A 9 0.85 50.84 -20.93
C ILE A 9 1.77 49.83 -20.26
N VAL A 10 1.20 48.73 -19.74
CA VAL A 10 1.95 47.59 -19.22
C VAL A 10 2.54 46.88 -20.43
N SER A 11 3.89 46.88 -20.53
CA SER A 11 4.59 46.21 -21.64
C SER A 11 4.27 44.70 -21.65
N GLY A 12 4.16 44.10 -22.85
CA GLY A 12 3.80 42.70 -23.02
C GLY A 12 4.68 41.74 -22.16
N GLN A 13 5.93 42.11 -22.01
CA GLN A 13 6.91 41.34 -21.22
C GLN A 13 6.56 41.29 -19.71
N GLN A 14 5.95 42.36 -19.19
CA GLN A 14 5.54 42.41 -17.78
C GLN A 14 4.26 41.62 -17.52
N ARG A 15 3.38 41.50 -18.53
CA ARG A 15 2.19 40.65 -18.47
C ARG A 15 2.56 39.17 -18.50
N ASP A 16 3.51 38.77 -19.32
CA ASP A 16 3.98 37.38 -19.41
C ASP A 16 4.65 36.93 -18.10
N LEU A 17 5.42 37.84 -17.46
CA LEU A 17 6.05 37.52 -16.16
C LEU A 17 5.03 37.32 -15.05
N MET A 18 3.95 38.15 -15.05
CA MET A 18 2.86 38.01 -14.06
C MET A 18 2.06 36.73 -14.28
N ILE A 19 1.82 36.34 -15.54
CA ILE A 19 1.11 35.08 -15.85
C ILE A 19 1.95 33.87 -15.44
N GLN A 20 3.25 33.88 -15.70
CA GLN A 20 4.16 32.81 -15.29
C GLN A 20 4.26 32.70 -13.76
N ALA A 21 4.34 33.81 -13.05
CA ALA A 21 4.36 33.82 -11.59
C ALA A 21 3.06 33.28 -10.98
N ALA A 22 1.92 33.63 -11.57
CA ALA A 22 0.61 33.15 -11.12
C ALA A 22 0.44 31.64 -11.37
N THR A 23 0.89 31.13 -12.52
CA THR A 23 0.82 29.69 -12.82
C THR A 23 1.72 28.86 -11.91
N LEU A 24 2.94 29.33 -11.61
CA LEU A 24 3.83 28.67 -10.67
C LEU A 24 3.24 28.65 -9.24
N ALA A 25 2.63 29.74 -8.79
CA ALA A 25 1.99 29.80 -7.49
C ALA A 25 0.82 28.82 -7.37
N VAL A 26 0.00 28.67 -8.41
CA VAL A 26 -1.11 27.69 -8.45
C VAL A 26 -0.57 26.26 -8.40
N ILE A 27 0.49 25.93 -9.14
CA ILE A 27 1.11 24.60 -9.11
C ILE A 27 1.67 24.28 -7.73
N VAL A 28 2.37 25.22 -7.09
CA VAL A 28 2.91 25.03 -5.73
C VAL A 28 1.77 24.82 -4.71
N VAL A 29 0.69 25.58 -4.80
CA VAL A 29 -0.47 25.40 -3.93
C VAL A 29 -1.14 24.06 -4.14
N MET A 30 -1.22 23.54 -5.38
CA MET A 30 -1.75 22.21 -5.68
C MET A 30 -0.86 21.09 -5.11
N ILE A 31 0.46 21.26 -5.12
CA ILE A 31 1.39 20.29 -4.55
C ILE A 31 1.31 20.28 -3.01
N PHE A 32 1.16 21.44 -2.37
CA PHE A 32 1.08 21.54 -0.90
C PHE A 32 -0.32 21.24 -0.34
N ASN A 33 -1.39 21.41 -1.13
CA ASN A 33 -2.77 21.07 -0.75
C ASN A 33 -3.23 19.73 -1.35
N GLY A 34 -2.40 19.07 -2.17
CA GLY A 34 -2.55 17.66 -2.48
C GLY A 34 -2.37 16.90 -1.18
N GLY A 35 -3.43 16.84 -0.37
CA GLY A 35 -3.47 16.04 0.82
C GLY A 35 -3.02 14.64 0.41
N VAL A 36 -1.93 14.18 0.97
CA VAL A 36 -1.66 12.76 1.05
C VAL A 36 -2.96 12.21 1.63
N ALA A 37 -3.74 11.51 0.81
CA ALA A 37 -4.84 10.72 1.31
C ALA A 37 -4.18 9.66 2.20
N ILE A 38 -3.95 10.04 3.46
CA ILE A 38 -3.69 9.09 4.52
C ILE A 38 -4.97 8.28 4.49
N ALA A 39 -4.86 7.02 4.05
CA ALA A 39 -5.95 6.07 4.11
C ALA A 39 -6.55 6.21 5.50
N GLY A 40 -7.74 6.82 5.56
CA GLY A 40 -8.45 7.04 6.80
C GLY A 40 -8.83 5.68 7.41
N PRO A 41 -9.45 5.66 8.59
CA PRO A 41 -9.73 4.46 9.39
C PRO A 41 -10.75 3.49 8.77
N ASN A 42 -10.94 3.49 7.47
CA ASN A 42 -11.83 2.60 6.73
C ASN A 42 -11.03 1.57 5.93
N GLN A 43 -10.13 0.87 6.60
CA GLN A 43 -9.57 -0.36 6.04
C GLN A 43 -10.70 -1.41 6.02
N PRO A 44 -10.85 -2.17 4.90
CA PRO A 44 -11.89 -3.18 4.84
C PRO A 44 -11.65 -4.28 5.88
N SER A 45 -12.74 -4.74 6.50
CA SER A 45 -12.70 -5.83 7.47
C SER A 45 -12.29 -7.15 6.81
N ALA A 46 -11.81 -8.09 7.62
CA ALA A 46 -11.49 -9.42 7.14
C ALA A 46 -12.76 -10.13 6.60
N ASP A 47 -13.91 -9.95 7.23
CA ASP A 47 -15.17 -10.51 6.72
C ASP A 47 -15.45 -10.12 5.26
N TYR A 48 -15.24 -8.84 4.94
CA TYR A 48 -15.46 -8.35 3.57
C TYR A 48 -14.43 -8.88 2.56
N ILE A 49 -13.17 -9.05 2.95
CA ILE A 49 -12.07 -9.44 2.03
C ILE A 49 -11.89 -10.96 1.91
N MET A 50 -12.19 -11.73 2.96
CA MET A 50 -11.90 -13.16 3.03
C MET A 50 -12.50 -14.02 1.90
N PRO A 51 -13.69 -13.74 1.33
CA PRO A 51 -14.16 -14.46 0.14
C PRO A 51 -13.14 -14.41 -0.99
N GLY A 52 -12.62 -13.22 -1.35
CA GLY A 52 -11.60 -13.07 -2.38
C GLY A 52 -10.25 -13.73 -2.02
N CYS A 53 -9.89 -13.78 -0.73
CA CYS A 53 -8.69 -14.52 -0.29
C CYS A 53 -8.81 -16.02 -0.48
N ARG A 54 -9.98 -16.59 -0.20
CA ARG A 54 -10.23 -18.03 -0.40
C ARG A 54 -10.16 -18.40 -1.88
N ASP A 55 -10.68 -17.53 -2.76
CA ASP A 55 -10.56 -17.70 -4.21
C ASP A 55 -9.09 -17.62 -4.65
N ALA A 56 -8.34 -16.66 -4.15
CA ALA A 56 -6.92 -16.50 -4.44
C ALA A 56 -6.05 -17.66 -3.90
N ALA A 57 -6.42 -18.26 -2.78
CA ALA A 57 -5.73 -19.42 -2.20
C ALA A 57 -6.07 -20.73 -2.91
N SER A 58 -7.24 -20.81 -3.53
CA SER A 58 -7.65 -21.99 -4.27
C SER A 58 -6.92 -22.08 -5.60
N LEU A 59 -6.56 -23.30 -6.04
CA LEU A 59 -5.99 -23.56 -7.37
C LEU A 59 -7.06 -23.50 -8.49
N ILE A 60 -8.25 -22.97 -8.19
CA ILE A 60 -9.32 -22.85 -9.14
C ILE A 60 -8.87 -21.88 -10.24
N THR A 61 -8.77 -22.40 -11.43
CA THR A 61 -8.37 -21.68 -12.65
C THR A 61 -9.21 -20.41 -12.78
N PHE A 62 -8.58 -19.31 -13.14
CA PHE A 62 -9.17 -17.97 -13.35
C PHE A 62 -10.44 -17.94 -14.23
N SER A 63 -10.82 -19.05 -14.86
CA SER A 63 -12.01 -19.20 -15.69
C SER A 63 -13.35 -19.11 -14.92
N ASN A 64 -13.33 -19.18 -13.58
CA ASN A 64 -14.53 -19.11 -12.74
C ASN A 64 -14.45 -18.01 -11.67
N ILE A 65 -13.44 -17.14 -11.75
CA ILE A 65 -13.26 -16.07 -10.78
C ILE A 65 -13.99 -14.84 -11.29
N GLY A 66 -14.98 -14.38 -10.50
CA GLY A 66 -15.51 -13.04 -10.56
C GLY A 66 -16.48 -12.80 -11.70
N GLU A 67 -17.72 -13.20 -11.51
CA GLU A 67 -18.83 -12.68 -12.33
C GLU A 67 -19.12 -11.20 -11.99
N SER A 68 -18.59 -10.68 -10.86
CA SER A 68 -18.79 -9.30 -10.43
C SER A 68 -17.48 -8.52 -10.23
N GLU A 69 -17.53 -7.22 -10.50
CA GLU A 69 -16.40 -6.33 -10.25
C GLU A 69 -15.96 -6.32 -8.77
N GLU A 70 -16.92 -6.53 -7.86
CA GLU A 70 -16.67 -6.58 -6.43
C GLU A 70 -15.86 -7.80 -6.00
N GLU A 71 -16.13 -8.97 -6.57
CA GLU A 71 -15.36 -10.21 -6.32
C GLU A 71 -13.92 -10.05 -6.79
N VAL A 72 -13.74 -9.51 -8.00
CA VAL A 72 -12.41 -9.20 -8.55
C VAL A 72 -11.67 -8.19 -7.66
N ALA A 73 -12.35 -7.16 -7.18
CA ALA A 73 -11.77 -6.16 -6.30
C ALA A 73 -11.28 -6.77 -4.97
N ARG A 74 -12.10 -7.63 -4.33
CA ARG A 74 -11.73 -8.33 -3.08
C ARG A 74 -10.53 -9.26 -3.28
N LEU A 75 -10.52 -10.02 -4.38
CA LEU A 75 -9.40 -10.90 -4.73
C LEU A 75 -8.11 -10.10 -4.92
N ASN A 76 -8.14 -9.04 -5.72
CA ASN A 76 -6.98 -8.19 -5.99
C ASN A 76 -6.48 -7.48 -4.72
N PHE A 77 -7.41 -7.02 -3.86
CA PHE A 77 -7.05 -6.41 -2.59
C PHE A 77 -6.33 -7.42 -1.68
N CYS A 78 -6.86 -8.63 -1.54
CA CYS A 78 -6.22 -9.69 -0.77
C CYS A 78 -4.81 -9.97 -1.27
N GLN A 79 -4.66 -10.24 -2.57
CA GLN A 79 -3.35 -10.54 -3.17
C GLN A 79 -2.37 -9.38 -3.00
N GLY A 80 -2.82 -8.15 -3.18
CA GLY A 80 -2.00 -6.95 -3.03
C GLY A 80 -1.45 -6.79 -1.62
N ILE A 81 -2.30 -6.94 -0.60
CA ILE A 81 -1.90 -6.86 0.81
C ILE A 81 -0.94 -7.98 1.18
N VAL A 82 -1.27 -9.24 0.85
CA VAL A 82 -0.42 -10.40 1.18
C VAL A 82 0.94 -10.33 0.47
N ALA A 83 0.95 -9.93 -0.81
CA ALA A 83 2.20 -9.75 -1.55
C ALA A 83 3.05 -8.59 -0.96
N GLY A 84 2.43 -7.46 -0.64
CA GLY A 84 3.10 -6.33 0.00
C GLY A 84 3.73 -6.70 1.35
N LEU A 85 2.98 -7.37 2.21
CA LEU A 85 3.47 -7.86 3.51
C LEU A 85 4.59 -8.90 3.34
N SER A 86 4.48 -9.77 2.35
CA SER A 86 5.52 -10.77 2.06
C SER A 86 6.82 -10.13 1.58
N PHE A 87 6.74 -9.05 0.81
CA PHE A 87 7.90 -8.36 0.25
C PHE A 87 8.55 -7.40 1.26
N MET A 88 7.76 -6.62 1.99
CA MET A 88 8.24 -5.59 2.93
C MET A 88 8.08 -5.98 4.40
N GLY A 89 7.87 -7.25 4.70
CA GLY A 89 7.47 -7.70 6.04
C GLY A 89 8.55 -7.62 7.11
N GLN A 90 9.84 -7.52 6.77
CA GLN A 90 10.93 -7.50 7.76
C GLN A 90 10.75 -6.43 8.87
N PRO A 91 10.41 -5.17 8.58
CA PRO A 91 10.16 -4.17 9.62
C PRO A 91 8.98 -4.52 10.54
N TYR A 92 8.08 -5.37 10.07
CA TYR A 92 6.90 -5.85 10.82
C TYR A 92 7.13 -7.20 11.51
N GLY A 93 8.36 -7.69 11.51
CA GLY A 93 8.71 -8.97 12.11
C GLY A 93 8.28 -10.19 11.30
N ILE A 94 8.05 -10.03 10.00
CA ILE A 94 7.67 -11.08 9.05
C ILE A 94 8.89 -11.44 8.19
N CYS A 95 9.39 -12.67 8.29
CA CYS A 95 10.52 -13.17 7.53
C CYS A 95 10.10 -14.35 6.65
N VAL A 96 9.52 -14.02 5.49
CA VAL A 96 9.05 -15.02 4.55
C VAL A 96 10.22 -15.83 3.98
N PRO A 97 10.17 -17.18 4.00
CA PRO A 97 11.22 -18.02 3.43
C PRO A 97 11.39 -17.78 1.93
N ALA A 98 12.63 -17.85 1.46
CA ALA A 98 12.92 -17.77 0.04
C ALA A 98 12.21 -18.89 -0.74
N GLY A 99 11.61 -18.53 -1.88
CA GLY A 99 10.86 -19.49 -2.70
C GLY A 99 9.39 -19.67 -2.31
N THR A 100 8.91 -18.98 -1.26
CA THR A 100 7.49 -18.96 -0.94
C THR A 100 6.71 -18.27 -2.06
N THR A 101 5.65 -18.92 -2.54
CA THR A 101 4.75 -18.31 -3.54
C THR A 101 3.70 -17.43 -2.87
N SER A 102 3.14 -16.47 -3.63
CA SER A 102 2.03 -15.63 -3.15
C SER A 102 0.83 -16.49 -2.72
N GLN A 103 0.57 -17.58 -3.44
CA GLN A 103 -0.52 -18.49 -3.11
C GLN A 103 -0.30 -19.19 -1.76
N GLN A 104 0.94 -19.63 -1.47
CA GLN A 104 1.27 -20.23 -0.16
C GLN A 104 1.08 -19.20 0.97
N ALA A 105 1.52 -17.96 0.77
CA ALA A 105 1.33 -16.89 1.74
C ALA A 105 -0.16 -16.60 1.96
N THR A 106 -0.96 -16.53 0.88
CA THR A 106 -2.41 -16.33 0.96
C THR A 106 -3.10 -17.50 1.70
N SER A 107 -2.70 -18.74 1.42
CA SER A 107 -3.26 -19.91 2.11
C SER A 107 -3.01 -19.89 3.62
N ILE A 108 -1.84 -19.39 4.06
CA ILE A 108 -1.53 -19.20 5.48
C ILE A 108 -2.45 -18.15 6.11
N VAL A 109 -2.64 -17.02 5.44
CA VAL A 109 -3.54 -15.96 5.91
C VAL A 109 -4.96 -16.50 6.04
N VAL A 110 -5.47 -17.21 5.02
CA VAL A 110 -6.81 -17.81 5.03
C VAL A 110 -6.96 -18.77 6.22
N GLN A 111 -6.05 -19.73 6.38
CA GLN A 111 -6.11 -20.70 7.47
C GLN A 111 -6.07 -20.03 8.85
N TYR A 112 -5.24 -19.02 9.02
CA TYR A 112 -5.10 -18.29 10.28
C TYR A 112 -6.38 -17.56 10.67
N ILE A 113 -6.97 -16.82 9.71
CA ILE A 113 -8.18 -16.02 9.93
C ILE A 113 -9.40 -16.93 10.12
N ASP A 114 -9.54 -17.98 9.32
CA ASP A 114 -10.64 -18.96 9.45
C ASP A 114 -10.61 -19.69 10.80
N GLY A 115 -9.44 -19.82 11.40
CA GLY A 115 -9.30 -20.35 12.75
C GLY A 115 -9.76 -19.40 13.88
N GLN A 116 -10.10 -18.14 13.57
CA GLN A 116 -10.44 -17.11 14.55
C GLN A 116 -11.73 -16.35 14.19
N PRO A 117 -12.87 -17.05 14.05
CA PRO A 117 -14.11 -16.46 13.55
C PRO A 117 -14.66 -15.31 14.42
N ALA A 118 -14.30 -15.26 15.69
CA ALA A 118 -14.71 -14.18 16.58
C ALA A 118 -14.06 -12.82 16.29
N ARG A 119 -13.02 -12.80 15.43
CA ARG A 119 -12.24 -11.62 15.08
C ARG A 119 -12.43 -11.19 13.62
N ILE A 120 -13.40 -11.75 12.93
CA ILE A 120 -13.60 -11.56 11.50
C ILE A 120 -13.88 -10.09 11.10
N ASP A 121 -14.38 -9.29 12.03
CA ASP A 121 -14.67 -7.86 11.83
C ASP A 121 -13.42 -6.96 11.93
N GLU A 122 -12.25 -7.52 12.28
CA GLU A 122 -11.02 -6.76 12.39
C GLU A 122 -10.51 -6.31 11.00
N ASP A 123 -9.64 -5.29 11.01
CA ASP A 123 -8.94 -4.81 9.81
C ASP A 123 -8.15 -5.94 9.15
N PHE A 124 -8.43 -6.19 7.87
CA PHE A 124 -7.83 -7.28 7.12
C PHE A 124 -6.30 -7.19 7.06
N GLY A 125 -5.76 -5.98 6.82
CA GLY A 125 -4.31 -5.81 6.68
C GLY A 125 -3.55 -6.13 7.95
N SER A 126 -4.08 -5.69 9.10
CA SER A 126 -3.54 -5.98 10.43
C SER A 126 -3.60 -7.47 10.75
N PHE A 127 -4.73 -8.09 10.44
CA PHE A 127 -4.95 -9.52 10.70
C PHE A 127 -4.08 -10.40 9.79
N ALA A 128 -3.91 -10.04 8.52
CA ALA A 128 -2.99 -10.71 7.60
C ALA A 128 -1.53 -10.58 8.04
N ALA A 129 -1.12 -9.41 8.53
CA ALA A 129 0.22 -9.22 9.08
C ALA A 129 0.47 -10.08 10.31
N GLU A 130 -0.52 -10.21 11.20
CA GLU A 130 -0.45 -11.10 12.36
C GLU A 130 -0.30 -12.57 11.93
N ALA A 131 -1.10 -13.02 10.95
CA ALA A 131 -1.05 -14.37 10.39
C ALA A 131 0.34 -14.72 9.84
N LEU A 132 0.89 -13.83 9.02
CA LEU A 132 2.22 -14.05 8.43
C LEU A 132 3.33 -14.00 9.48
N ARG A 133 3.23 -13.11 10.47
CA ARG A 133 4.19 -13.04 11.57
C ARG A 133 4.14 -14.28 12.45
N ALA A 134 2.96 -14.82 12.72
CA ALA A 134 2.80 -16.05 13.50
C ALA A 134 3.42 -17.26 12.81
N ASN A 135 3.35 -17.32 11.48
CA ASN A 135 3.92 -18.43 10.70
C ASN A 135 5.40 -18.24 10.34
N TRP A 136 5.84 -17.01 10.09
CA TRP A 136 7.20 -16.68 9.68
C TRP A 136 7.79 -15.55 10.54
N PRO A 137 7.95 -15.77 11.85
CA PRO A 137 8.54 -14.75 12.70
C PRO A 137 10.01 -14.54 12.32
N CYS A 138 10.44 -13.26 12.32
CA CYS A 138 11.86 -12.96 12.21
C CYS A 138 12.58 -13.43 13.47
N SER A 139 13.48 -14.38 13.33
CA SER A 139 14.34 -14.80 14.43
C SER A 139 15.31 -13.68 14.79
N LEU A 140 15.40 -13.31 16.05
CA LEU A 140 16.39 -12.35 16.56
C LEU A 140 17.84 -12.80 16.33
N ALA A 141 18.05 -14.10 16.02
CA ALA A 141 19.37 -14.69 15.75
C ALA A 141 19.93 -14.34 14.35
N ALA A 142 19.13 -13.85 13.41
CA ALA A 142 19.62 -13.47 12.07
C ALA A 142 20.44 -12.17 12.04
N GLY A 143 20.50 -11.42 13.15
CA GLY A 143 21.26 -10.17 13.28
C GLY A 143 22.67 -10.31 13.91
N ALA A 144 22.97 -11.44 14.52
CA ALA A 144 24.30 -11.71 15.05
C ALA A 144 25.17 -12.38 13.97
N ARG A 145 25.58 -11.62 12.96
CA ARG A 145 26.76 -11.99 12.19
C ARG A 145 27.93 -11.91 13.16
N GLU A 146 28.40 -13.09 13.58
CA GLU A 146 29.67 -13.24 14.28
C GLU A 146 30.75 -12.48 13.47
N PRO A 147 31.47 -11.51 14.08
CA PRO A 147 32.53 -10.83 13.37
C PRO A 147 33.56 -11.90 12.99
N LEU A 148 33.85 -12.02 11.69
CA LEU A 148 34.90 -12.87 11.17
C LEU A 148 36.18 -12.58 11.95
N PRO A 149 36.89 -13.60 12.47
CA PRO A 149 38.15 -13.37 13.14
C PRO A 149 39.12 -12.76 12.12
N VAL A 150 39.53 -11.52 12.40
CA VAL A 150 40.59 -10.87 11.64
C VAL A 150 41.87 -11.65 11.92
N ALA A 151 42.30 -12.47 10.96
CA ALA A 151 43.60 -13.12 11.00
C ALA A 151 44.67 -11.99 10.85
N LEU A 152 45.30 -11.63 11.95
CA LEU A 152 46.52 -10.84 11.95
C LEU A 152 47.68 -11.72 11.44
N HIS A 153 48.16 -11.40 10.24
CA HIS A 153 49.47 -11.85 9.74
C HIS A 153 50.47 -10.72 9.92
#